data_1fd3e574739513a208e9edeec892e15e
#
_entry.id   1fd3e574739513a208e9edeec892e15e
#
_cell.length_a   1.000
_cell.length_b   1.000
_cell.length_c   1.000
_cell.angle_alpha   90.00
_cell.angle_beta   90.00
_cell.angle_gamma   90.00
#
_symmetry.space_group_name_H-M   'P 1'
#
loop_
_entity.id
_entity.type
_entity.pdbx_description
1 polymer ?
#
loop_
_entity_poly.entity_id
_entity_poly.type
_entity_poly.pdbx_seq_one_letter_code
_entity_poly.pdbx_strand_id
1 'polypeptide(L)'
;MPASLDAVPAAVEAELRTFFDTAVPAATEIAPVVGAAAGLVREFVLQGGKRIRPVFAFAGWRCGMTESARPDESAADGSGLDDPTVGRDASDALRVGAALELVQACALIHDDIIDHSDTRRGNPTLHRVFQSRHVEAEWAGDAAEHGVAAAILAGDLALAWADDLVHDHRPGAPTESAEGADRRYRALPPAVGATWASMRTEVLGGQFLDIVNEASGDESAAAAYRVMEFKTAAYTVARPLELGARLAGASEPLVATLRRIGHDLGIAFQLRDDLLGVFGDPARTGKPSGDDLVSGKRTALLGTALRRADDTDPALGQRLRELIGRPLDDAELGSARDILVDVGAVAEIETAIDDLLGNALAALDSADIGDDIRAELTAVAHRTAHREA
;
A
#
# COMPACT_ATOMS: atom_id res chain seq x y z
N MET A 1 2.40 16.87 17.23
CA MET A 1 2.68 16.82 15.78
C MET A 1 4.00 16.10 15.55
N PRO A 2 4.09 15.17 14.55
CA PRO A 2 5.37 14.57 14.18
C PRO A 2 6.37 15.65 13.74
N ALA A 3 7.56 15.64 14.35
CA ALA A 3 8.63 16.60 14.01
C ALA A 3 9.38 16.18 12.73
N SER A 4 9.29 14.91 12.33
CA SER A 4 9.94 14.34 11.16
C SER A 4 9.08 13.21 10.57
N LEU A 5 9.39 12.76 9.35
CA LEU A 5 8.72 11.62 8.71
C LEU A 5 8.91 10.32 9.50
N ASP A 6 10.01 10.17 10.22
CA ASP A 6 10.29 8.96 11.04
C ASP A 6 9.35 8.86 12.27
N ALA A 7 8.74 9.97 12.70
CA ALA A 7 7.78 9.97 13.80
C ALA A 7 6.33 9.69 13.36
N VAL A 8 6.05 9.70 12.06
CA VAL A 8 4.70 9.49 11.50
C VAL A 8 4.12 8.11 11.84
N PRO A 9 4.87 7.00 11.75
CA PRO A 9 4.33 5.66 12.07
C PRO A 9 3.73 5.58 13.46
N ALA A 10 4.40 6.12 14.47
CA ALA A 10 3.91 6.11 15.86
C ALA A 10 2.66 6.99 16.05
N ALA A 11 2.63 8.16 15.39
CA ALA A 11 1.48 9.06 15.46
C ALA A 11 0.23 8.46 14.80
N VAL A 12 0.40 7.79 13.65
CA VAL A 12 -0.69 7.08 12.96
C VAL A 12 -1.17 5.88 13.78
N GLU A 13 -0.27 5.16 14.43
CA GLU A 13 -0.67 4.08 15.33
C GLU A 13 -1.52 4.58 16.50
N ALA A 14 -1.20 5.73 17.07
CA ALA A 14 -2.00 6.36 18.11
C ALA A 14 -3.42 6.73 17.61
N GLU A 15 -3.53 7.25 16.38
CA GLU A 15 -4.82 7.56 15.74
C GLU A 15 -5.65 6.28 15.50
N LEU A 16 -5.02 5.21 15.02
CA LEU A 16 -5.67 3.91 14.83
C LEU A 16 -6.18 3.34 16.17
N ARG A 17 -5.38 3.41 17.25
CA ARG A 17 -5.82 2.96 18.57
C ARG A 17 -7.03 3.72 19.05
N THR A 18 -7.02 5.05 18.92
CA THR A 18 -8.17 5.90 19.28
C THR A 18 -9.41 5.53 18.45
N PHE A 19 -9.27 5.24 17.17
CA PHE A 19 -10.38 4.78 16.34
C PHE A 19 -10.95 3.44 16.82
N PHE A 20 -10.08 2.46 17.07
CA PHE A 20 -10.52 1.13 17.52
C PHE A 20 -11.13 1.12 18.93
N ASP A 21 -10.81 2.10 19.78
CA ASP A 21 -11.41 2.23 21.11
C ASP A 21 -12.92 2.53 21.05
N THR A 22 -13.43 2.98 19.90
CA THR A 22 -14.87 3.15 19.65
C THR A 22 -15.44 2.11 18.69
N ALA A 23 -14.71 1.77 17.62
CA ALA A 23 -15.19 0.87 16.58
C ALA A 23 -15.38 -0.58 17.06
N VAL A 24 -14.47 -1.11 17.89
CA VAL A 24 -14.60 -2.47 18.43
C VAL A 24 -15.75 -2.61 19.42
N PRO A 25 -15.97 -1.70 20.38
CA PRO A 25 -17.19 -1.69 21.21
C PRO A 25 -18.47 -1.62 20.38
N ALA A 26 -18.56 -0.73 19.39
CA ALA A 26 -19.74 -0.64 18.53
C ALA A 26 -20.03 -1.96 17.77
N ALA A 27 -19.01 -2.64 17.27
CA ALA A 27 -19.17 -3.97 16.69
C ALA A 27 -19.62 -5.02 17.71
N THR A 28 -19.21 -4.88 18.98
CA THR A 28 -19.60 -5.79 20.07
C THR A 28 -21.08 -5.63 20.44
N GLU A 29 -21.67 -4.44 20.26
CA GLU A 29 -23.11 -4.19 20.47
C GLU A 29 -23.99 -5.02 19.49
N ILE A 30 -23.46 -5.37 18.31
CA ILE A 30 -24.18 -6.26 17.36
C ILE A 30 -24.26 -7.67 17.96
N ALA A 31 -23.11 -8.21 18.35
CA ALA A 31 -22.96 -9.47 19.08
C ALA A 31 -21.51 -9.64 19.57
N PRO A 32 -21.26 -10.37 20.68
CA PRO A 32 -19.90 -10.62 21.15
C PRO A 32 -18.97 -11.27 20.12
N VAL A 33 -19.48 -12.14 19.25
CA VAL A 33 -18.71 -12.78 18.17
C VAL A 33 -18.27 -11.78 17.10
N VAL A 34 -19.08 -10.75 16.82
CA VAL A 34 -18.74 -9.67 15.88
C VAL A 34 -17.67 -8.78 16.49
N GLY A 35 -17.78 -8.46 17.79
CA GLY A 35 -16.73 -7.75 18.52
C GLY A 35 -15.40 -8.52 18.54
N ALA A 36 -15.45 -9.85 18.68
CA ALA A 36 -14.26 -10.70 18.63
C ALA A 36 -13.60 -10.67 17.23
N ALA A 37 -14.39 -10.66 16.14
CA ALA A 37 -13.87 -10.52 14.77
C ALA A 37 -13.28 -9.12 14.55
N ALA A 38 -13.95 -8.07 15.00
CA ALA A 38 -13.45 -6.69 14.99
C ALA A 38 -12.12 -6.54 15.74
N GLY A 39 -11.97 -7.23 16.87
CA GLY A 39 -10.75 -7.31 17.66
C GLY A 39 -9.59 -7.92 16.87
N LEU A 40 -9.85 -8.95 16.04
CA LEU A 40 -8.83 -9.53 15.16
C LEU A 40 -8.37 -8.56 14.06
N VAL A 41 -9.30 -7.79 13.47
CA VAL A 41 -8.93 -6.73 12.50
C VAL A 41 -8.05 -5.68 13.18
N ARG A 42 -8.41 -5.24 14.40
CA ARG A 42 -7.58 -4.32 15.20
C ARG A 42 -6.18 -4.89 15.43
N GLU A 43 -6.06 -6.13 15.88
CA GLU A 43 -4.78 -6.80 16.11
C GLU A 43 -3.96 -6.85 14.82
N PHE A 44 -4.56 -7.29 13.71
CA PHE A 44 -3.92 -7.35 12.40
C PHE A 44 -3.35 -5.98 11.96
N VAL A 45 -4.13 -4.90 12.11
CA VAL A 45 -3.71 -3.54 11.78
C VAL A 45 -2.58 -3.05 12.69
N LEU A 46 -2.65 -3.36 14.00
CA LEU A 46 -1.69 -2.87 15.00
C LEU A 46 -0.42 -3.74 15.12
N GLN A 47 -0.39 -4.97 14.59
CA GLN A 47 0.77 -5.87 14.62
C GLN A 47 2.00 -5.37 13.84
N GLY A 48 2.00 -4.12 13.42
CA GLY A 48 3.15 -3.47 12.82
C GLY A 48 3.11 -3.42 11.30
N GLY A 49 4.19 -2.94 10.76
CA GLY A 49 4.41 -2.62 9.36
C GLY A 49 5.24 -1.37 9.23
N LYS A 50 5.88 -1.18 8.08
CA LYS A 50 6.73 0.02 7.84
C LYS A 50 5.90 1.31 7.72
N ARG A 51 4.58 1.21 7.68
CA ARG A 51 3.61 2.33 7.56
C ARG A 51 4.03 3.37 6.53
N ILE A 52 4.46 2.87 5.36
CA ILE A 52 5.07 3.69 4.32
C ILE A 52 4.05 4.63 3.67
N ARG A 53 2.79 4.20 3.52
CA ARG A 53 1.70 5.02 2.95
C ARG A 53 1.39 6.26 3.78
N PRO A 54 1.22 6.14 5.10
CA PRO A 54 1.11 7.30 5.99
C PRO A 54 2.30 8.26 5.90
N VAL A 55 3.52 7.73 5.78
CA VAL A 55 4.73 8.55 5.63
C VAL A 55 4.65 9.39 4.36
N PHE A 56 4.27 8.81 3.22
CA PHE A 56 4.10 9.56 1.98
C PHE A 56 2.92 10.54 2.03
N ALA A 57 1.79 10.19 2.65
CA ALA A 57 0.68 11.11 2.82
C ALA A 57 1.07 12.32 3.66
N PHE A 58 1.76 12.11 4.77
CA PHE A 58 2.25 13.20 5.61
C PHE A 58 3.33 14.03 4.93
N ALA A 59 4.21 13.39 4.13
CA ALA A 59 5.21 14.11 3.33
C ALA A 59 4.56 15.01 2.28
N GLY A 60 3.57 14.53 1.56
CA GLY A 60 2.79 15.34 0.61
C GLY A 60 2.12 16.54 1.28
N TRP A 61 1.54 16.33 2.47
CA TRP A 61 0.95 17.40 3.27
C TRP A 61 2.01 18.46 3.67
N ARG A 62 3.18 18.05 4.14
CA ARG A 62 4.27 18.98 4.46
C ARG A 62 4.75 19.76 3.23
N CYS A 63 4.84 19.11 2.06
CA CYS A 63 5.19 19.81 0.82
C CYS A 63 4.18 20.92 0.49
N GLY A 64 2.88 20.64 0.55
CA GLY A 64 1.85 21.64 0.32
C GLY A 64 1.84 22.76 1.35
N MET A 65 2.12 22.46 2.62
CA MET A 65 2.22 23.47 3.69
C MET A 65 3.38 24.43 3.46
N THR A 66 4.51 23.98 2.92
CA THR A 66 5.68 24.83 2.63
C THR A 66 5.48 25.70 1.40
N GLU A 67 4.76 25.23 0.38
CA GLU A 67 4.32 26.03 -0.76
C GLU A 67 3.35 27.12 -0.32
N SER A 68 2.32 26.79 0.47
CA SER A 68 1.28 27.71 0.94
C SER A 68 1.77 28.79 1.92
N ALA A 69 2.94 28.60 2.55
CA ALA A 69 3.52 29.59 3.46
C ALA A 69 4.17 30.79 2.73
N ARG A 70 4.28 30.74 1.40
CA ARG A 70 4.76 31.87 0.60
C ARG A 70 3.61 32.87 0.37
N PRO A 71 3.86 34.20 0.53
CA PRO A 71 2.83 35.19 0.22
C PRO A 71 2.51 35.14 -1.27
N ASP A 72 1.30 34.75 -1.60
CA ASP A 72 0.80 34.84 -2.97
C ASP A 72 0.38 36.24 -3.28
N GLU A 73 1.08 36.90 -4.23
CA GLU A 73 0.75 38.25 -4.72
C GLU A 73 -0.51 38.27 -5.63
N SER A 74 -1.14 37.08 -5.90
CA SER A 74 -2.20 36.97 -6.90
C SER A 74 -3.58 36.49 -6.38
N ALA A 75 -3.75 36.17 -5.11
CA ALA A 75 -5.01 35.63 -4.61
C ALA A 75 -6.00 36.74 -4.17
N ALA A 76 -6.62 37.39 -5.12
CA ALA A 76 -7.80 38.24 -4.91
C ALA A 76 -8.94 37.80 -5.81
N ASP A 77 -9.49 36.62 -5.58
CA ASP A 77 -10.84 36.29 -6.09
C ASP A 77 -11.59 35.42 -5.06
N GLY A 78 -12.53 36.12 -4.39
CA GLY A 78 -13.31 35.58 -3.31
C GLY A 78 -14.49 34.76 -3.79
N SER A 79 -14.31 33.45 -4.02
CA SER A 79 -15.43 32.51 -4.05
C SER A 79 -15.49 31.81 -2.67
N GLY A 80 -16.28 32.42 -1.77
CA GLY A 80 -16.40 32.00 -0.37
C GLY A 80 -17.21 30.72 -0.16
N LEU A 81 -16.61 29.56 -0.40
CA LEU A 81 -17.16 28.26 0.00
C LEU A 81 -16.11 27.33 0.67
N ASP A 82 -14.84 27.73 0.76
CA ASP A 82 -13.80 26.94 1.42
C ASP A 82 -13.38 27.61 2.72
N ASP A 83 -13.63 26.96 3.85
CA ASP A 83 -13.03 27.34 5.12
C ASP A 83 -11.51 27.13 5.01
N PRO A 84 -10.70 28.22 5.01
CA PRO A 84 -9.25 28.12 4.78
C PRO A 84 -8.50 27.39 5.91
N THR A 85 -9.20 26.92 6.93
CA THR A 85 -8.63 26.16 8.05
C THR A 85 -8.76 24.64 7.86
N VAL A 86 -9.61 24.18 6.92
CA VAL A 86 -9.80 22.76 6.66
C VAL A 86 -8.58 22.20 5.92
N GLY A 87 -7.95 21.18 6.47
CA GLY A 87 -6.81 20.49 5.86
C GLY A 87 -5.43 21.02 6.25
N ARG A 88 -5.34 22.17 6.93
CA ARG A 88 -4.07 22.71 7.44
C ARG A 88 -3.65 22.13 8.79
N ASP A 89 -4.48 21.30 9.40
CA ASP A 89 -4.14 20.62 10.64
C ASP A 89 -3.44 19.27 10.33
N ALA A 90 -2.29 19.04 10.92
CA ALA A 90 -1.58 17.77 10.83
C ALA A 90 -2.39 16.56 11.32
N SER A 91 -3.40 16.77 12.17
CA SER A 91 -4.32 15.72 12.60
C SER A 91 -5.12 15.15 11.43
N ASP A 92 -5.50 15.98 10.44
CA ASP A 92 -6.20 15.50 9.24
C ASP A 92 -5.28 14.64 8.37
N ALA A 93 -4.00 15.01 8.23
CA ALA A 93 -3.02 14.19 7.51
C ALA A 93 -2.74 12.84 8.21
N LEU A 94 -2.68 12.83 9.54
CA LEU A 94 -2.54 11.59 10.32
C LEU A 94 -3.78 10.70 10.21
N ARG A 95 -4.97 11.29 10.22
CA ARG A 95 -6.24 10.58 10.02
C ARG A 95 -6.32 9.94 8.64
N VAL A 96 -5.96 10.67 7.58
CA VAL A 96 -5.84 10.11 6.22
C VAL A 96 -4.80 8.98 6.20
N GLY A 97 -3.65 9.17 6.86
CA GLY A 97 -2.64 8.13 7.02
C GLY A 97 -3.16 6.87 7.71
N ALA A 98 -3.95 7.03 8.78
CA ALA A 98 -4.57 5.91 9.49
C ALA A 98 -5.62 5.19 8.61
N ALA A 99 -6.42 5.94 7.84
CA ALA A 99 -7.37 5.36 6.90
C ALA A 99 -6.66 4.56 5.78
N LEU A 100 -5.50 5.01 5.29
CA LEU A 100 -4.67 4.26 4.34
C LEU A 100 -4.19 2.91 4.90
N GLU A 101 -3.93 2.82 6.19
CA GLU A 101 -3.55 1.54 6.83
C GLU A 101 -4.74 0.58 6.96
N LEU A 102 -5.96 1.07 7.09
CA LEU A 102 -7.17 0.24 7.05
C LEU A 102 -7.42 -0.30 5.62
N VAL A 103 -7.23 0.53 4.57
CA VAL A 103 -7.25 0.05 3.18
C VAL A 103 -6.18 -1.03 2.96
N GLN A 104 -4.97 -0.82 3.52
CA GLN A 104 -3.90 -1.82 3.46
C GLN A 104 -4.28 -3.12 4.17
N ALA A 105 -4.96 -3.05 5.29
CA ALA A 105 -5.43 -4.24 6.00
C ALA A 105 -6.44 -5.02 5.15
N CYS A 106 -7.41 -4.34 4.54
CA CYS A 106 -8.34 -4.96 3.58
C CYS A 106 -7.58 -5.66 2.45
N ALA A 107 -6.66 -4.94 1.79
CA ALA A 107 -5.88 -5.47 0.68
C ALA A 107 -5.09 -6.73 1.07
N LEU A 108 -4.41 -6.71 2.22
CA LEU A 108 -3.62 -7.85 2.71
C LEU A 108 -4.48 -9.04 3.15
N ILE A 109 -5.63 -8.80 3.79
CA ILE A 109 -6.53 -9.87 4.22
C ILE A 109 -7.11 -10.60 3.01
N HIS A 110 -7.51 -9.85 1.97
CA HIS A 110 -8.04 -10.45 0.74
C HIS A 110 -6.94 -11.12 -0.10
N ASP A 111 -5.77 -10.51 -0.19
CA ASP A 111 -4.59 -11.08 -0.88
C ASP A 111 -4.18 -12.42 -0.28
N ASP A 112 -4.16 -12.55 1.06
CA ASP A 112 -3.87 -13.80 1.76
C ASP A 112 -4.85 -14.94 1.41
N ILE A 113 -6.11 -14.61 1.11
CA ILE A 113 -7.11 -15.58 0.66
C ILE A 113 -6.86 -15.96 -0.80
N ILE A 114 -6.62 -14.96 -1.65
CA ILE A 114 -6.41 -15.14 -3.10
C ILE A 114 -5.16 -15.97 -3.36
N ASP A 115 -4.07 -15.64 -2.65
CA ASP A 115 -2.77 -16.33 -2.78
C ASP A 115 -2.69 -17.63 -1.98
N HIS A 116 -3.78 -18.06 -1.30
CA HIS A 116 -3.80 -19.24 -0.42
C HIS A 116 -2.69 -19.24 0.64
N SER A 117 -2.30 -18.08 1.15
CA SER A 117 -1.18 -17.91 2.08
C SER A 117 -1.57 -18.38 3.50
N ASP A 118 -0.79 -19.29 4.08
CA ASP A 118 -1.04 -19.76 5.45
C ASP A 118 -0.51 -18.78 6.51
N THR A 119 0.55 -18.03 6.19
CA THR A 119 1.24 -17.16 7.13
C THR A 119 1.53 -15.79 6.52
N ARG A 120 1.51 -14.75 7.36
CA ARG A 120 1.96 -13.41 7.05
C ARG A 120 2.81 -12.84 8.18
N ARG A 121 4.03 -12.41 7.88
CA ARG A 121 5.00 -11.90 8.87
C ARG A 121 5.23 -12.87 10.05
N GLY A 122 5.26 -14.17 9.76
CA GLY A 122 5.47 -15.21 10.76
C GLY A 122 4.25 -15.55 11.62
N ASN A 123 3.09 -14.90 11.40
CA ASN A 123 1.83 -15.20 12.07
C ASN A 123 0.85 -15.90 11.09
N PRO A 124 -0.11 -16.69 11.59
CA PRO A 124 -1.19 -17.21 10.76
C PRO A 124 -1.97 -16.07 10.09
N THR A 125 -2.37 -16.27 8.84
CA THR A 125 -3.26 -15.35 8.13
C THR A 125 -4.66 -15.34 8.75
N LEU A 126 -5.43 -14.28 8.52
CA LEU A 126 -6.69 -14.08 9.23
C LEU A 126 -7.70 -15.20 8.94
N HIS A 127 -7.75 -15.69 7.70
CA HIS A 127 -8.62 -16.83 7.35
C HIS A 127 -8.23 -18.12 8.08
N ARG A 128 -6.93 -18.34 8.36
CA ARG A 128 -6.46 -19.47 9.17
C ARG A 128 -6.80 -19.30 10.66
N VAL A 129 -6.75 -18.05 11.17
CA VAL A 129 -7.21 -17.76 12.55
C VAL A 129 -8.70 -18.06 12.71
N PHE A 130 -9.55 -17.62 11.76
CA PHE A 130 -10.99 -17.94 11.81
C PHE A 130 -11.28 -19.44 11.64
N GLN A 131 -10.53 -20.13 10.78
CA GLN A 131 -10.61 -21.59 10.64
C GLN A 131 -10.30 -22.28 11.97
N SER A 132 -9.24 -21.91 12.66
CA SER A 132 -8.88 -22.49 13.97
C SER A 132 -9.95 -22.25 15.01
N ARG A 133 -10.51 -21.04 15.08
CA ARG A 133 -11.63 -20.71 16.00
C ARG A 133 -12.88 -21.53 15.73
N HIS A 134 -13.20 -21.82 14.45
CA HIS A 134 -14.31 -22.67 14.09
C HIS A 134 -14.13 -24.11 14.64
N VAL A 135 -12.90 -24.65 14.49
CA VAL A 135 -12.57 -25.98 15.02
C VAL A 135 -12.62 -26.01 16.55
N GLU A 136 -12.03 -25.02 17.22
CA GLU A 136 -12.01 -24.90 18.68
C GLU A 136 -13.41 -24.77 19.28
N ALA A 137 -14.32 -24.10 18.57
CA ALA A 137 -15.72 -23.93 18.98
C ALA A 137 -16.63 -25.12 18.62
N GLU A 138 -16.09 -26.14 17.96
CA GLU A 138 -16.84 -27.31 17.47
C GLU A 138 -18.08 -26.95 16.64
N TRP A 139 -17.97 -25.87 15.83
CA TRP A 139 -19.08 -25.43 14.97
C TRP A 139 -19.33 -26.39 13.81
N ALA A 140 -20.55 -26.41 13.30
CA ALA A 140 -20.91 -27.24 12.18
C ALA A 140 -20.43 -26.64 10.84
N GLY A 141 -20.18 -27.52 9.86
CA GLY A 141 -19.77 -27.14 8.52
C GLY A 141 -18.25 -27.26 8.29
N ASP A 142 -17.79 -26.81 7.12
CA ASP A 142 -16.38 -26.82 6.77
C ASP A 142 -15.65 -25.63 7.40
N ALA A 143 -14.60 -25.92 8.17
CA ALA A 143 -13.85 -24.90 8.90
C ALA A 143 -13.01 -24.00 7.96
N ALA A 144 -12.51 -24.53 6.84
CA ALA A 144 -11.74 -23.74 5.90
C ALA A 144 -12.64 -22.76 5.12
N GLU A 145 -13.81 -23.21 4.68
CA GLU A 145 -14.82 -22.35 4.04
C GLU A 145 -15.30 -21.25 5.00
N HIS A 146 -15.54 -21.61 6.28
CA HIS A 146 -15.85 -20.62 7.31
C HIS A 146 -14.74 -19.58 7.47
N GLY A 147 -13.48 -20.02 7.52
CA GLY A 147 -12.31 -19.15 7.65
C GLY A 147 -12.23 -18.15 6.52
N VAL A 148 -12.41 -18.60 5.27
CA VAL A 148 -12.43 -17.74 4.08
C VAL A 148 -13.58 -16.73 4.14
N ALA A 149 -14.82 -17.19 4.41
CA ALA A 149 -16.00 -16.32 4.47
C ALA A 149 -15.87 -15.24 5.55
N ALA A 150 -15.38 -15.61 6.74
CA ALA A 150 -15.16 -14.65 7.82
C ALA A 150 -14.04 -13.63 7.50
N ALA A 151 -12.96 -14.06 6.83
CA ALA A 151 -11.88 -13.17 6.46
C ALA A 151 -12.27 -12.21 5.33
N ILE A 152 -13.11 -12.60 4.38
CA ILE A 152 -13.69 -11.69 3.38
C ILE A 152 -14.42 -10.54 4.10
N LEU A 153 -15.32 -10.86 5.03
CA LEU A 153 -16.07 -9.85 5.78
C LEU A 153 -15.17 -8.98 6.68
N ALA A 154 -14.09 -9.55 7.22
CA ALA A 154 -13.10 -8.79 8.00
C ALA A 154 -12.34 -7.78 7.12
N GLY A 155 -12.00 -8.15 5.88
CA GLY A 155 -11.42 -7.26 4.89
C GLY A 155 -12.38 -6.13 4.48
N ASP A 156 -13.65 -6.48 4.23
CA ASP A 156 -14.71 -5.50 3.92
C ASP A 156 -14.94 -4.52 5.08
N LEU A 157 -14.92 -5.03 6.31
CA LEU A 157 -15.04 -4.19 7.51
C LEU A 157 -13.88 -3.20 7.62
N ALA A 158 -12.64 -3.64 7.33
CA ALA A 158 -11.49 -2.76 7.32
C ALA A 158 -11.63 -1.66 6.25
N LEU A 159 -12.14 -1.99 5.06
CA LEU A 159 -12.38 -1.01 3.99
C LEU A 159 -13.50 -0.02 4.35
N ALA A 160 -14.60 -0.49 4.95
CA ALA A 160 -15.67 0.38 5.43
C ALA A 160 -15.16 1.35 6.51
N TRP A 161 -14.41 0.83 7.48
CA TRP A 161 -13.78 1.65 8.52
C TRP A 161 -12.73 2.64 7.98
N ALA A 162 -12.04 2.32 6.88
CA ALA A 162 -11.16 3.27 6.22
C ALA A 162 -11.96 4.48 5.69
N ASP A 163 -13.11 4.24 5.11
CA ASP A 163 -14.00 5.29 4.61
C ASP A 163 -14.62 6.11 5.74
N ASP A 164 -15.06 5.44 6.81
CA ASP A 164 -15.52 6.10 8.03
C ASP A 164 -14.43 7.02 8.60
N LEU A 165 -13.23 6.50 8.79
CA LEU A 165 -12.12 7.24 9.42
C LEU A 165 -11.67 8.43 8.59
N VAL A 166 -11.54 8.27 7.27
CA VAL A 166 -11.12 9.37 6.38
C VAL A 166 -12.11 10.52 6.40
N HIS A 167 -13.40 10.23 6.61
CA HIS A 167 -14.48 11.22 6.74
C HIS A 167 -14.75 11.66 8.20
N ASP A 168 -13.88 11.30 9.14
CA ASP A 168 -14.01 11.58 10.58
C ASP A 168 -15.28 10.99 11.22
N HIS A 169 -15.83 9.95 10.63
CA HIS A 169 -16.86 9.15 11.27
C HIS A 169 -16.22 8.14 12.23
N ARG A 170 -16.72 8.08 13.44
CA ARG A 170 -16.27 7.10 14.45
C ARG A 170 -17.44 6.25 14.88
N PRO A 171 -17.52 4.97 14.50
CA PRO A 171 -18.57 4.08 14.96
C PRO A 171 -18.67 4.10 16.49
N GLY A 172 -19.90 4.19 17.03
CA GLY A 172 -20.15 4.24 18.46
C GLY A 172 -19.81 5.58 19.15
N ALA A 173 -19.32 6.59 18.43
CA ALA A 173 -19.15 7.90 19.00
C ALA A 173 -20.53 8.57 19.28
N PRO A 174 -20.69 9.31 20.41
CA PRO A 174 -21.94 10.01 20.68
C PRO A 174 -22.31 10.96 19.53
N THR A 175 -23.54 10.86 19.03
CA THR A 175 -24.08 11.74 17.98
C THR A 175 -24.37 13.16 18.46
N GLU A 176 -24.47 13.34 19.78
CA GLU A 176 -24.66 14.65 20.41
C GLU A 176 -23.35 15.06 21.07
N SER A 177 -22.69 16.09 20.51
CA SER A 177 -21.63 16.79 21.22
C SER A 177 -22.22 17.48 22.43
N ALA A 178 -21.80 17.07 23.64
CA ALA A 178 -21.94 17.90 24.82
C ALA A 178 -21.47 19.33 24.49
N GLU A 179 -22.23 20.30 24.94
CA GLU A 179 -22.01 21.74 24.73
C GLU A 179 -20.51 22.11 24.76
N GLY A 180 -19.96 22.60 23.64
CA GLY A 180 -18.68 23.22 23.54
C GLY A 180 -17.60 22.55 22.69
N ALA A 181 -17.77 21.32 22.19
CA ALA A 181 -16.86 20.75 21.21
C ALA A 181 -17.47 20.89 19.81
N ASP A 182 -17.10 21.97 19.11
CA ASP A 182 -17.41 22.17 17.69
C ASP A 182 -16.62 21.15 16.83
N ARG A 183 -16.89 19.85 17.04
CA ARG A 183 -16.49 18.80 16.12
C ARG A 183 -17.50 18.76 15.00
N ARG A 184 -17.49 19.80 14.19
CA ARG A 184 -18.13 19.74 12.89
C ARG A 184 -17.49 18.56 12.16
N TYR A 185 -18.34 17.69 11.67
CA TYR A 185 -17.99 16.74 10.64
C TYR A 185 -17.10 17.46 9.60
N ARG A 186 -15.82 17.14 9.59
CA ARG A 186 -14.88 17.73 8.65
C ARG A 186 -14.96 16.93 7.36
N ALA A 187 -15.85 17.36 6.46
CA ALA A 187 -15.87 16.81 5.12
C ALA A 187 -14.49 16.99 4.48
N LEU A 188 -14.03 15.95 3.79
CA LEU A 188 -12.83 16.07 2.96
C LEU A 188 -13.04 17.16 1.90
N PRO A 189 -12.03 18.00 1.61
CA PRO A 189 -12.05 18.84 0.43
C PRO A 189 -12.41 18.01 -0.81
N PRO A 190 -13.23 18.51 -1.75
CA PRO A 190 -13.69 17.74 -2.91
C PRO A 190 -12.59 17.06 -3.71
N ALA A 191 -11.44 17.74 -3.88
CA ALA A 191 -10.27 17.19 -4.57
C ALA A 191 -9.63 16.00 -3.81
N VAL A 192 -9.60 16.05 -2.48
CA VAL A 192 -9.12 14.95 -1.63
C VAL A 192 -10.09 13.76 -1.73
N GLY A 193 -11.39 14.01 -1.65
CA GLY A 193 -12.42 12.97 -1.82
C GLY A 193 -12.35 12.29 -3.19
N ALA A 194 -12.13 13.05 -4.26
CA ALA A 194 -11.96 12.49 -5.61
C ALA A 194 -10.69 11.60 -5.71
N THR A 195 -9.57 12.05 -5.14
CA THR A 195 -8.32 11.27 -5.11
C THR A 195 -8.48 9.99 -4.28
N TRP A 196 -9.15 10.08 -3.13
CA TRP A 196 -9.48 8.93 -2.29
C TRP A 196 -10.33 7.88 -3.02
N ALA A 197 -11.36 8.31 -3.73
CA ALA A 197 -12.23 7.43 -4.52
C ALA A 197 -11.47 6.75 -5.66
N SER A 198 -10.64 7.52 -6.41
CA SER A 198 -9.81 7.00 -7.50
C SER A 198 -8.83 5.95 -7.00
N MET A 199 -8.13 6.23 -5.90
CA MET A 199 -7.15 5.31 -5.30
C MET A 199 -7.76 3.95 -4.95
N ARG A 200 -8.96 3.94 -4.35
CA ARG A 200 -9.66 2.69 -4.00
C ARG A 200 -10.02 1.87 -5.24
N THR A 201 -10.52 2.54 -6.27
CA THR A 201 -10.83 1.88 -7.56
C THR A 201 -9.56 1.33 -8.22
N GLU A 202 -8.47 2.10 -8.20
CA GLU A 202 -7.18 1.71 -8.80
C GLU A 202 -6.56 0.49 -8.12
N VAL A 203 -6.51 0.46 -6.79
CA VAL A 203 -5.92 -0.68 -6.07
C VAL A 203 -6.71 -1.96 -6.27
N LEU A 204 -8.05 -1.90 -6.23
CA LEU A 204 -8.91 -3.05 -6.50
C LEU A 204 -8.82 -3.50 -7.97
N GLY A 205 -8.79 -2.54 -8.90
CA GLY A 205 -8.57 -2.81 -10.32
C GLY A 205 -7.21 -3.42 -10.59
N GLY A 206 -6.15 -2.93 -9.93
CA GLY A 206 -4.80 -3.48 -10.03
C GLY A 206 -4.73 -4.91 -9.50
N GLN A 207 -5.39 -5.21 -8.37
CA GLN A 207 -5.51 -6.58 -7.85
C GLN A 207 -6.28 -7.49 -8.81
N PHE A 208 -7.35 -6.99 -9.43
CA PHE A 208 -8.10 -7.77 -10.41
C PHE A 208 -7.28 -8.06 -11.67
N LEU A 209 -6.48 -7.09 -12.15
CA LEU A 209 -5.54 -7.30 -13.25
C LEU A 209 -4.50 -8.37 -12.92
N ASP A 210 -3.99 -8.41 -11.69
CA ASP A 210 -3.02 -9.41 -11.24
C ASP A 210 -3.60 -10.83 -11.36
N ILE A 211 -4.82 -11.05 -10.83
CA ILE A 211 -5.54 -12.32 -10.95
C ILE A 211 -5.78 -12.71 -12.42
N VAL A 212 -6.16 -11.74 -13.27
CA VAL A 212 -6.41 -12.01 -14.69
C VAL A 212 -5.11 -12.37 -15.42
N ASN A 213 -4.01 -11.66 -15.18
CA ASN A 213 -2.72 -11.94 -15.80
C ASN A 213 -2.22 -13.35 -15.44
N GLU A 214 -2.37 -13.74 -14.17
CA GLU A 214 -2.02 -15.08 -13.70
C GLU A 214 -2.89 -16.14 -14.40
N ALA A 215 -4.22 -15.98 -14.38
CA ALA A 215 -5.16 -16.92 -14.95
C ALA A 215 -5.05 -17.03 -16.48
N SER A 216 -4.76 -15.93 -17.19
CA SER A 216 -4.58 -15.91 -18.64
C SER A 216 -3.19 -16.37 -19.08
N GLY A 217 -2.24 -16.45 -18.15
CA GLY A 217 -0.84 -16.74 -18.45
C GLY A 217 -0.16 -15.63 -19.25
N ASP A 218 -0.56 -14.35 -19.09
CA ASP A 218 0.10 -13.23 -19.76
C ASP A 218 1.51 -13.03 -19.19
N GLU A 219 2.51 -13.35 -20.00
CA GLU A 219 3.93 -13.28 -19.66
C GLU A 219 4.57 -11.94 -20.05
N SER A 220 3.78 -10.99 -20.57
CA SER A 220 4.33 -9.73 -21.04
C SER A 220 4.78 -8.81 -19.88
N ALA A 221 5.97 -8.21 -20.01
CA ALA A 221 6.43 -7.20 -19.07
C ALA A 221 5.42 -6.02 -18.99
N ALA A 222 4.76 -5.66 -20.10
CA ALA A 222 3.77 -4.59 -20.15
C ALA A 222 2.56 -4.86 -19.23
N ALA A 223 2.07 -6.11 -19.18
CA ALA A 223 1.00 -6.50 -18.26
C ALA A 223 1.45 -6.41 -16.80
N ALA A 224 2.66 -6.88 -16.48
CA ALA A 224 3.25 -6.77 -15.15
C ALA A 224 3.40 -5.30 -14.71
N TYR A 225 3.94 -4.42 -15.58
CA TYR A 225 4.04 -2.99 -15.28
C TYR A 225 2.69 -2.33 -15.03
N ARG A 226 1.62 -2.74 -15.75
CA ARG A 226 0.27 -2.22 -15.49
C ARG A 226 -0.27 -2.65 -14.13
N VAL A 227 -0.02 -3.89 -13.71
CA VAL A 227 -0.35 -4.34 -12.34
C VAL A 227 0.42 -3.50 -11.33
N MET A 228 1.73 -3.33 -11.50
CA MET A 228 2.57 -2.52 -10.60
C MET A 228 2.08 -1.07 -10.51
N GLU A 229 1.67 -0.47 -11.62
CA GLU A 229 1.16 0.91 -11.66
C GLU A 229 -0.04 1.09 -10.72
N PHE A 230 -1.04 0.20 -10.80
CA PHE A 230 -2.29 0.38 -10.07
C PHE A 230 -2.32 -0.34 -8.72
N LYS A 231 -1.83 -1.59 -8.64
CA LYS A 231 -1.82 -2.35 -7.39
C LYS A 231 -0.83 -1.78 -6.38
N THR A 232 0.33 -1.25 -6.83
CA THR A 232 1.42 -0.86 -5.94
C THR A 232 1.78 0.62 -6.03
N ALA A 233 2.22 1.14 -7.19
CA ALA A 233 2.81 2.47 -7.29
C ALA A 233 1.80 3.58 -6.98
N ALA A 234 0.62 3.54 -7.59
CA ALA A 234 -0.44 4.50 -7.31
C ALA A 234 -0.84 4.44 -5.83
N TYR A 235 -1.18 3.28 -5.34
CA TYR A 235 -1.72 3.09 -4.01
C TYR A 235 -0.71 3.30 -2.87
N THR A 236 0.55 2.90 -3.07
CA THR A 236 1.57 2.93 -2.00
C THR A 236 2.27 4.28 -1.90
N VAL A 237 2.48 5.00 -3.01
CA VAL A 237 3.30 6.20 -3.04
C VAL A 237 2.59 7.38 -3.69
N ALA A 238 2.15 7.27 -4.95
CA ALA A 238 1.66 8.41 -5.72
C ALA A 238 0.37 9.01 -5.13
N ARG A 239 -0.62 8.19 -4.85
CA ARG A 239 -1.89 8.67 -4.26
C ARG A 239 -1.76 9.14 -2.82
N PRO A 240 -0.99 8.49 -1.94
CA PRO A 240 -0.67 9.05 -0.63
C PRO A 240 -0.03 10.43 -0.69
N LEU A 241 1.00 10.65 -1.52
CA LEU A 241 1.61 11.98 -1.73
C LEU A 241 0.57 13.00 -2.23
N GLU A 242 -0.23 12.63 -3.23
CA GLU A 242 -1.29 13.47 -3.77
C GLU A 242 -2.35 13.83 -2.72
N LEU A 243 -2.83 12.84 -1.95
CA LEU A 243 -3.81 13.06 -0.87
C LEU A 243 -3.31 14.09 0.14
N GLY A 244 -2.07 13.92 0.60
CA GLY A 244 -1.47 14.85 1.54
C GLY A 244 -1.31 16.26 0.96
N ALA A 245 -0.79 16.39 -0.26
CA ALA A 245 -0.60 17.68 -0.92
C ALA A 245 -1.95 18.41 -1.14
N ARG A 246 -2.96 17.71 -1.64
CA ARG A 246 -4.31 18.28 -1.81
C ARG A 246 -4.95 18.67 -0.49
N LEU A 247 -4.72 17.89 0.57
CA LEU A 247 -5.21 18.20 1.90
C LEU A 247 -4.60 19.51 2.43
N ALA A 248 -3.33 19.79 2.13
CA ALA A 248 -2.66 21.04 2.45
C ALA A 248 -3.05 22.22 1.53
N GLY A 249 -3.83 21.99 0.48
CA GLY A 249 -4.19 23.01 -0.50
C GLY A 249 -3.07 23.34 -1.48
N ALA A 250 -2.18 22.38 -1.78
CA ALA A 250 -1.10 22.57 -2.74
C ALA A 250 -1.61 22.89 -4.14
N SER A 251 -0.81 23.62 -4.91
CA SER A 251 -1.09 23.95 -6.30
C SER A 251 -1.12 22.69 -7.20
N GLU A 252 -1.89 22.72 -8.28
CA GLU A 252 -1.93 21.61 -9.25
C GLU A 252 -0.56 21.28 -9.86
N PRO A 253 0.36 22.25 -10.15
CA PRO A 253 1.73 21.92 -10.57
C PRO A 253 2.51 21.09 -9.54
N LEU A 254 2.43 21.45 -8.24
CA LEU A 254 3.10 20.70 -7.17
C LEU A 254 2.46 19.31 -7.03
N VAL A 255 1.14 19.20 -7.02
CA VAL A 255 0.42 17.92 -6.98
C VAL A 255 0.84 17.02 -8.14
N ALA A 256 0.90 17.54 -9.37
CA ALA A 256 1.34 16.78 -10.55
C ALA A 256 2.80 16.31 -10.41
N THR A 257 3.68 17.15 -9.87
CA THR A 257 5.08 16.80 -9.62
C THR A 257 5.20 15.69 -8.59
N LEU A 258 4.52 15.80 -7.43
CA LEU A 258 4.53 14.79 -6.39
C LEU A 258 3.92 13.46 -6.85
N ARG A 259 2.88 13.50 -7.70
CA ARG A 259 2.30 12.30 -8.28
C ARG A 259 3.29 11.58 -9.22
N ARG A 260 4.05 12.32 -10.04
CA ARG A 260 5.10 11.75 -10.90
C ARG A 260 6.22 11.13 -10.06
N ILE A 261 6.72 11.83 -9.06
CA ILE A 261 7.71 11.31 -8.11
C ILE A 261 7.20 10.02 -7.48
N GLY A 262 5.95 10.02 -7.03
CA GLY A 262 5.32 8.86 -6.41
C GLY A 262 5.13 7.68 -7.35
N HIS A 263 4.84 7.93 -8.63
CA HIS A 263 4.77 6.89 -9.65
C HIS A 263 6.15 6.23 -9.85
N ASP A 264 7.21 7.02 -10.08
CA ASP A 264 8.54 6.49 -10.34
C ASP A 264 9.08 5.71 -9.13
N LEU A 265 8.95 6.27 -7.91
CA LEU A 265 9.34 5.59 -6.68
C LEU A 265 8.52 4.32 -6.41
N GLY A 266 7.23 4.34 -6.74
CA GLY A 266 6.34 3.20 -6.51
C GLY A 266 6.64 2.03 -7.46
N ILE A 267 6.98 2.31 -8.72
CA ILE A 267 7.43 1.28 -9.67
C ILE A 267 8.81 0.75 -9.22
N ALA A 268 9.78 1.62 -8.89
CA ALA A 268 11.08 1.19 -8.39
C ALA A 268 10.97 0.30 -7.13
N PHE A 269 10.05 0.65 -6.24
CA PHE A 269 9.75 -0.15 -5.04
C PHE A 269 9.28 -1.56 -5.40
N GLN A 270 8.33 -1.70 -6.34
CA GLN A 270 7.81 -3.01 -6.72
C GLN A 270 8.84 -3.83 -7.51
N LEU A 271 9.59 -3.21 -8.40
CA LEU A 271 10.70 -3.89 -9.09
C LEU A 271 11.74 -4.45 -8.10
N ARG A 272 12.02 -3.71 -7.03
CA ARG A 272 12.88 -4.18 -5.95
C ARG A 272 12.25 -5.35 -5.18
N ASP A 273 10.94 -5.28 -4.89
CA ASP A 273 10.22 -6.39 -4.24
C ASP A 273 10.22 -7.65 -5.15
N ASP A 274 10.07 -7.53 -6.47
CA ASP A 274 10.13 -8.64 -7.43
C ASP A 274 11.52 -9.31 -7.42
N LEU A 275 12.60 -8.52 -7.36
CA LEU A 275 13.97 -9.07 -7.20
C LEU A 275 14.12 -9.81 -5.87
N LEU A 276 13.60 -9.23 -4.78
CA LEU A 276 13.65 -9.85 -3.46
C LEU A 276 12.78 -11.11 -3.35
N GLY A 277 11.67 -11.20 -4.09
CA GLY A 277 10.82 -12.39 -4.18
C GLY A 277 11.55 -13.60 -4.77
N VAL A 278 12.57 -13.35 -5.60
CA VAL A 278 13.40 -14.40 -6.23
C VAL A 278 14.72 -14.63 -5.51
N PHE A 279 15.44 -13.55 -5.15
CA PHE A 279 16.83 -13.59 -4.66
C PHE A 279 16.96 -13.24 -3.17
N GLY A 280 15.90 -12.80 -2.51
CA GLY A 280 15.93 -12.33 -1.13
C GLY A 280 16.29 -13.42 -0.12
N ASP A 281 16.93 -13.00 0.98
CA ASP A 281 17.20 -13.87 2.13
C ASP A 281 15.92 -14.09 2.95
N PRO A 282 15.46 -15.33 3.14
CA PRO A 282 14.29 -15.65 3.95
C PRO A 282 14.33 -15.09 5.38
N ALA A 283 15.52 -15.02 5.98
CA ALA A 283 15.70 -14.48 7.32
C ALA A 283 15.37 -12.97 7.40
N ARG A 284 15.47 -12.28 6.27
CA ARG A 284 15.22 -10.82 6.15
C ARG A 284 13.89 -10.50 5.51
N THR A 285 13.46 -11.26 4.49
CA THR A 285 12.19 -11.04 3.78
C THR A 285 10.99 -11.60 4.53
N GLY A 286 11.20 -12.62 5.38
CA GLY A 286 10.13 -13.35 6.07
C GLY A 286 9.31 -14.28 5.17
N LYS A 287 9.75 -14.49 3.91
CA LYS A 287 9.16 -15.41 2.92
C LYS A 287 10.19 -16.42 2.45
N PRO A 288 9.77 -17.61 1.98
CA PRO A 288 10.68 -18.55 1.33
C PRO A 288 11.40 -17.88 0.15
N SER A 289 12.67 -18.19 -0.05
CA SER A 289 13.42 -17.65 -1.18
C SER A 289 12.92 -18.27 -2.49
N GLY A 290 12.63 -17.45 -3.50
CA GLY A 290 12.08 -17.90 -4.78
C GLY A 290 10.56 -18.13 -4.78
N ASP A 291 9.84 -17.65 -3.76
CA ASP A 291 8.39 -17.81 -3.61
C ASP A 291 7.62 -17.34 -4.86
N ASP A 292 8.03 -16.25 -5.48
CA ASP A 292 7.41 -15.71 -6.70
C ASP A 292 7.54 -16.66 -7.91
N LEU A 293 8.63 -17.43 -8.01
CA LEU A 293 8.80 -18.45 -9.05
C LEU A 293 7.94 -19.68 -8.77
N VAL A 294 7.91 -20.14 -7.52
CA VAL A 294 7.14 -21.30 -7.08
C VAL A 294 5.64 -21.06 -7.23
N SER A 295 5.16 -19.86 -6.86
CA SER A 295 3.76 -19.45 -7.03
C SER A 295 3.38 -19.15 -8.48
N GLY A 296 4.36 -18.93 -9.35
CA GLY A 296 4.11 -18.62 -10.76
C GLY A 296 3.71 -17.18 -11.02
N LYS A 297 4.08 -16.26 -10.13
CA LYS A 297 3.76 -14.84 -10.22
C LYS A 297 4.29 -14.21 -11.50
N ARG A 298 3.44 -13.48 -12.23
CA ARG A 298 3.77 -12.83 -13.50
C ARG A 298 4.43 -11.48 -13.28
N THR A 299 5.65 -11.49 -12.69
CA THR A 299 6.40 -10.27 -12.35
C THR A 299 7.07 -9.64 -13.58
N ALA A 300 7.47 -8.36 -13.48
CA ALA A 300 8.22 -7.70 -14.53
C ALA A 300 9.61 -8.35 -14.75
N LEU A 301 10.25 -8.84 -13.69
CA LEU A 301 11.49 -9.60 -13.79
C LEU A 301 11.31 -10.84 -14.65
N LEU A 302 10.26 -11.63 -14.39
CA LEU A 302 9.95 -12.83 -15.15
C LEU A 302 9.63 -12.51 -16.62
N GLY A 303 8.74 -11.55 -16.88
CA GLY A 303 8.37 -11.15 -18.25
C GLY A 303 9.56 -10.64 -19.04
N THR A 304 10.46 -9.88 -18.41
CA THR A 304 11.72 -9.42 -19.02
C THR A 304 12.63 -10.62 -19.36
N ALA A 305 12.75 -11.57 -18.44
CA ALA A 305 13.60 -12.74 -18.64
C ALA A 305 13.10 -13.63 -19.79
N LEU A 306 11.80 -13.91 -19.82
CA LEU A 306 11.20 -14.72 -20.88
C LEU A 306 11.37 -14.07 -22.25
N ARG A 307 11.09 -12.76 -22.37
CA ARG A 307 11.31 -12.02 -23.62
C ARG A 307 12.78 -12.11 -24.06
N ARG A 308 13.73 -11.85 -23.17
CA ARG A 308 15.17 -11.88 -23.52
C ARG A 308 15.66 -13.29 -23.85
N ALA A 309 15.16 -14.30 -23.14
CA ALA A 309 15.46 -15.69 -23.43
C ALA A 309 14.93 -16.10 -24.81
N ASP A 310 13.68 -15.79 -25.12
CA ASP A 310 13.07 -16.10 -26.41
C ASP A 310 13.80 -15.39 -27.59
N ASP A 311 14.32 -14.17 -27.37
CA ASP A 311 15.07 -13.40 -28.37
C ASP A 311 16.51 -13.95 -28.60
N THR A 312 17.13 -14.58 -27.58
CA THR A 312 18.56 -15.01 -27.64
C THR A 312 18.71 -16.52 -27.77
N ASP A 313 17.99 -17.29 -26.97
CA ASP A 313 17.96 -18.76 -26.96
C ASP A 313 16.58 -19.26 -26.49
N PRO A 314 15.65 -19.57 -27.41
CA PRO A 314 14.31 -20.03 -27.07
C PRO A 314 14.26 -21.28 -26.16
N ALA A 315 15.33 -22.09 -26.14
CA ALA A 315 15.40 -23.25 -25.25
C ALA A 315 15.51 -22.82 -23.77
N LEU A 316 16.18 -21.69 -23.48
CA LEU A 316 16.20 -21.11 -22.13
C LEU A 316 14.83 -20.59 -21.70
N GLY A 317 14.09 -19.94 -22.62
CA GLY A 317 12.73 -19.48 -22.36
C GLY A 317 11.78 -20.64 -22.04
N GLN A 318 11.88 -21.73 -22.81
CA GLN A 318 11.10 -22.93 -22.53
C GLN A 318 11.50 -23.55 -21.18
N ARG A 319 12.79 -23.66 -20.90
CA ARG A 319 13.31 -24.17 -19.63
C ARG A 319 12.82 -23.35 -18.44
N LEU A 320 12.80 -22.03 -18.54
CA LEU A 320 12.31 -21.17 -17.48
C LEU A 320 10.81 -21.38 -17.25
N ARG A 321 9.98 -21.51 -18.32
CA ARG A 321 8.53 -21.80 -18.20
C ARG A 321 8.26 -23.14 -17.50
N GLU A 322 9.12 -24.16 -17.68
CA GLU A 322 9.00 -25.46 -17.01
C GLU A 322 9.29 -25.39 -15.51
N LEU A 323 9.99 -24.33 -15.04
CA LEU A 323 10.37 -24.10 -13.64
C LEU A 323 9.41 -23.19 -12.88
N ILE A 324 8.38 -22.62 -13.51
CA ILE A 324 7.47 -21.65 -12.91
C ILE A 324 6.15 -22.30 -12.50
N GLY A 325 5.58 -21.84 -11.36
CA GLY A 325 4.23 -22.24 -10.93
C GLY A 325 4.15 -23.65 -10.37
N ARG A 326 5.24 -24.16 -9.83
CA ARG A 326 5.30 -25.46 -9.18
C ARG A 326 6.36 -25.50 -8.07
N PRO A 327 6.27 -26.43 -7.12
CA PRO A 327 7.35 -26.64 -6.17
C PRO A 327 8.69 -26.90 -6.87
N LEU A 328 9.76 -26.25 -6.40
CA LEU A 328 11.11 -26.38 -6.90
C LEU A 328 12.03 -26.92 -5.80
N ASP A 329 12.96 -27.79 -6.17
CA ASP A 329 14.09 -28.10 -5.30
C ASP A 329 15.20 -27.04 -5.42
N ASP A 330 16.22 -27.10 -4.56
CA ASP A 330 17.32 -26.12 -4.52
C ASP A 330 18.10 -26.04 -5.84
N ALA A 331 18.26 -27.14 -6.57
CA ALA A 331 18.96 -27.16 -7.84
C ALA A 331 18.12 -26.53 -8.97
N GLU A 332 16.82 -26.79 -8.97
CA GLU A 332 15.86 -26.19 -9.89
C GLU A 332 15.73 -24.68 -9.67
N LEU A 333 15.63 -24.26 -8.41
CA LEU A 333 15.61 -22.85 -8.03
C LEU A 333 16.92 -22.16 -8.43
N GLY A 334 18.07 -22.80 -8.20
CA GLY A 334 19.36 -22.32 -8.68
C GLY A 334 19.38 -22.14 -10.20
N SER A 335 18.92 -23.16 -10.95
CA SER A 335 18.85 -23.10 -12.42
C SER A 335 17.94 -21.97 -12.93
N ALA A 336 16.78 -21.74 -12.28
CA ALA A 336 15.91 -20.62 -12.66
C ALA A 336 16.60 -19.28 -12.44
N ARG A 337 17.27 -19.09 -11.29
CA ARG A 337 18.04 -17.87 -10.99
C ARG A 337 19.18 -17.62 -11.97
N ASP A 338 19.94 -18.67 -12.30
CA ASP A 338 21.03 -18.57 -13.27
C ASP A 338 20.50 -18.10 -14.64
N ILE A 339 19.36 -18.64 -15.11
CA ILE A 339 18.72 -18.18 -16.35
C ILE A 339 18.37 -16.69 -16.27
N LEU A 340 17.73 -16.23 -15.16
CA LEU A 340 17.36 -14.82 -14.98
C LEU A 340 18.58 -13.88 -15.05
N VAL A 341 19.71 -14.32 -14.50
CA VAL A 341 20.98 -13.56 -14.51
C VAL A 341 21.61 -13.62 -15.91
N ASP A 342 21.74 -14.80 -16.49
CA ASP A 342 22.48 -15.03 -17.75
C ASP A 342 21.82 -14.33 -18.95
N VAL A 343 20.47 -14.29 -18.99
CA VAL A 343 19.76 -13.53 -20.03
C VAL A 343 19.82 -12.02 -19.79
N GLY A 344 20.39 -11.57 -18.67
CA GLY A 344 20.56 -10.16 -18.32
C GLY A 344 19.27 -9.47 -17.84
N ALA A 345 18.25 -10.21 -17.43
CA ALA A 345 16.99 -9.63 -16.94
C ALA A 345 17.18 -8.91 -15.60
N VAL A 346 17.98 -9.47 -14.70
CA VAL A 346 18.32 -8.85 -13.42
C VAL A 346 18.99 -7.50 -13.62
N ALA A 347 19.97 -7.41 -14.51
CA ALA A 347 20.67 -6.16 -14.81
C ALA A 347 19.74 -5.11 -15.45
N GLU A 348 18.81 -5.53 -16.30
CA GLU A 348 17.80 -4.62 -16.89
C GLU A 348 16.86 -4.04 -15.81
N ILE A 349 16.40 -4.87 -14.88
CA ILE A 349 15.54 -4.43 -13.77
C ILE A 349 16.30 -3.51 -12.80
N GLU A 350 17.55 -3.83 -12.44
CA GLU A 350 18.39 -2.94 -11.61
C GLU A 350 18.59 -1.58 -12.26
N THR A 351 18.89 -1.55 -13.57
CA THR A 351 19.01 -0.30 -14.33
C THR A 351 17.70 0.49 -14.30
N ALA A 352 16.55 -0.17 -14.47
CA ALA A 352 15.25 0.49 -14.41
C ALA A 352 14.97 1.10 -13.03
N ILE A 353 15.35 0.43 -11.95
CA ILE A 353 15.22 0.95 -10.57
C ILE A 353 16.07 2.22 -10.41
N ASP A 354 17.34 2.20 -10.86
CA ASP A 354 18.25 3.33 -10.73
C ASP A 354 17.77 4.53 -11.57
N ASP A 355 17.30 4.30 -12.80
CA ASP A 355 16.74 5.34 -13.68
C ASP A 355 15.49 5.99 -13.06
N LEU A 356 14.55 5.17 -12.53
CA LEU A 356 13.34 5.66 -11.87
C LEU A 356 13.65 6.46 -10.61
N LEU A 357 14.59 5.99 -9.79
CA LEU A 357 15.07 6.73 -8.62
C LEU A 357 15.71 8.06 -9.04
N GLY A 358 16.57 8.04 -10.05
CA GLY A 358 17.22 9.24 -10.59
C GLY A 358 16.19 10.27 -11.07
N ASN A 359 15.17 9.84 -11.82
CA ASN A 359 14.08 10.70 -12.29
C ASN A 359 13.28 11.31 -11.11
N ALA A 360 12.94 10.51 -10.11
CA ALA A 360 12.22 10.96 -8.92
C ALA A 360 13.05 11.99 -8.12
N LEU A 361 14.36 11.76 -7.93
CA LEU A 361 15.26 12.68 -7.23
C LEU A 361 15.42 14.00 -7.99
N ALA A 362 15.62 13.96 -9.31
CA ALA A 362 15.71 15.16 -10.13
C ALA A 362 14.40 15.99 -10.10
N ALA A 363 13.25 15.32 -10.11
CA ALA A 363 11.96 15.98 -9.95
C ALA A 363 11.79 16.60 -8.55
N LEU A 364 12.27 15.91 -7.51
CA LEU A 364 12.25 16.39 -6.14
C LEU A 364 13.15 17.62 -5.94
N ASP A 365 14.34 17.62 -6.54
CA ASP A 365 15.28 18.74 -6.50
C ASP A 365 14.72 20.01 -7.17
N SER A 366 13.93 19.82 -8.23
CA SER A 366 13.30 20.94 -8.95
C SER A 366 11.96 21.38 -8.37
N ALA A 367 11.38 20.62 -7.43
CA ALA A 367 10.09 20.95 -6.83
C ALA A 367 10.19 22.18 -5.91
N ASP A 368 9.16 23.01 -5.90
CA ASP A 368 9.07 24.18 -5.03
C ASP A 368 8.57 23.82 -3.63
N ILE A 369 9.43 23.19 -2.83
CA ILE A 369 9.17 22.72 -1.46
C ILE A 369 10.28 23.13 -0.51
N GLY A 370 10.03 23.06 0.81
CA GLY A 370 11.05 23.36 1.82
C GLY A 370 12.23 22.38 1.80
N ASP A 371 13.42 22.86 2.14
CA ASP A 371 14.66 22.05 2.10
C ASP A 371 14.66 20.91 3.10
N ASP A 372 14.02 21.07 4.25
CA ASP A 372 13.87 20.03 5.28
C ASP A 372 13.05 18.85 4.78
N ILE A 373 11.87 19.10 4.20
CA ILE A 373 11.04 18.02 3.65
C ILE A 373 11.66 17.39 2.40
N ARG A 374 12.37 18.19 1.57
CA ARG A 374 13.14 17.68 0.44
C ARG A 374 14.17 16.65 0.91
N ALA A 375 14.97 16.99 1.92
CA ALA A 375 16.00 16.10 2.47
C ALA A 375 15.40 14.82 3.05
N GLU A 376 14.29 14.91 3.80
CA GLU A 376 13.61 13.73 4.35
C GLU A 376 13.02 12.84 3.26
N LEU A 377 12.38 13.42 2.22
CA LEU A 377 11.85 12.64 1.08
C LEU A 377 12.97 11.99 0.27
N THR A 378 14.10 12.66 0.07
CA THR A 378 15.28 12.08 -0.57
C THR A 378 15.75 10.84 0.19
N ALA A 379 15.84 10.93 1.53
CA ALA A 379 16.22 9.79 2.35
C ALA A 379 15.19 8.64 2.29
N VAL A 380 13.89 8.96 2.25
CA VAL A 380 12.81 7.95 2.07
C VAL A 380 12.92 7.31 0.70
N ALA A 381 13.16 8.07 -0.37
CA ALA A 381 13.30 7.57 -1.74
C ALA A 381 14.43 6.54 -1.84
N HIS A 382 15.61 6.85 -1.32
CA HIS A 382 16.74 5.92 -1.28
C HIS A 382 16.42 4.65 -0.49
N ARG A 383 15.81 4.77 0.70
CA ARG A 383 15.41 3.60 1.50
C ARG A 383 14.35 2.75 0.80
N THR A 384 13.54 3.35 -0.06
CA THR A 384 12.47 2.67 -0.79
C THR A 384 13.02 1.88 -1.97
N ALA A 385 13.91 2.46 -2.77
CA ALA A 385 14.49 1.86 -3.96
C ALA A 385 15.62 0.85 -3.65
N HIS A 386 16.44 1.10 -2.62
CA HIS A 386 17.56 0.25 -2.25
C HIS A 386 17.29 -0.58 -0.98
N ARG A 387 16.03 -1.00 -0.78
CA ARG A 387 15.73 -1.95 0.30
C ARG A 387 16.67 -3.14 0.19
N GLU A 388 17.60 -3.22 1.12
CA GLU A 388 18.21 -4.49 1.43
C GLU A 388 17.20 -5.33 2.22
N ALA A 389 17.04 -6.56 1.81
CA ALA A 389 16.15 -7.50 2.46
C ALA A 389 16.50 -7.72 3.93
#